data_073b7ec58cfd11edf8a0ee1f0f966ec1
#
_entry.id   073b7ec58cfd11edf8a0ee1f0f966ec1
#
_cell.length_a   1.000
_cell.length_b   1.000
_cell.length_c   1.000
_cell.angle_alpha   90.00
_cell.angle_beta   90.00
_cell.angle_gamma   90.00
#
_symmetry.space_group_name_H-M   'P 1'
#
loop_
_entity.id
_entity.type
_entity.pdbx_description
1 polymer ?
#
loop_
_entity_poly.entity_id
_entity_poly.type
_entity_poly.pdbx_seq_one_letter_code
_entity_poly.pdbx_strand_id
1 'polypeptide(L)'
;INDAGIKVGSMTAPEKKTENTATTDVTDDYWYYRDYEFRGVVKVGSTEIPLVPPYTQFVNADKTKTAELGGWSAATAINNNNLVAGYASTAISKYGSDRVNYCLGSDNTLPLDVCVQREQYPNSTGTRNIQYQTRAYVWQIDNNIATGIELPLGLTPKADNTLTFTAQALGVNDNGVVVGRSHVYRNNNTDKLHQDAAYWAKDAEGNYKYHWIPMGESISSSIAYDINDSGILVGSYRSYIQGYLRDKFFYFDTNTPDVGYVTPNDFASTATDLSSKPKDINNKGQVVGYVETTYDKEKPRPKAGFLYEKSTGEFSNINKLLTCESKGYEKSNDGSWARHQVEVQDGSGKILQYNADILVVEGTSINEDGTIVGTAFIRKPSYQFDKDGNIVIGENGLPLFELSGSGEPVTAYVPRMVVLKPATSGEACTVEDSTDTGNFERSGAATLAWLFALPLVWFRRRIR
;
A
#
# COMPACT_ATOMS: atom_id res chain seq x y z
N ILE A 1 8.49 -4.68 -11.54
CA ILE A 1 9.43 -4.72 -12.66
C ILE A 1 10.02 -6.13 -12.74
N ASN A 2 10.22 -6.67 -13.96
CA ASN A 2 10.89 -7.95 -14.19
C ASN A 2 12.34 -7.75 -14.67
N ASP A 3 13.08 -8.86 -14.88
CA ASP A 3 14.48 -8.83 -15.30
C ASP A 3 14.70 -8.21 -16.69
N ALA A 4 13.69 -8.28 -17.57
CA ALA A 4 13.71 -7.61 -18.86
C ALA A 4 13.47 -6.09 -18.77
N GLY A 5 13.28 -5.54 -17.58
CA GLY A 5 13.01 -4.13 -17.34
C GLY A 5 11.60 -3.68 -17.68
N ILE A 6 10.67 -4.61 -17.90
CA ILE A 6 9.24 -4.31 -18.09
C ILE A 6 8.64 -3.93 -16.75
N LYS A 7 7.92 -2.82 -16.73
CA LYS A 7 7.33 -2.22 -15.51
C LYS A 7 5.82 -2.34 -15.56
N VAL A 8 5.22 -2.54 -14.39
CA VAL A 8 3.77 -2.47 -14.20
C VAL A 8 3.42 -1.37 -13.22
N GLY A 9 2.22 -0.82 -13.36
CA GLY A 9 1.73 0.25 -12.50
C GLY A 9 0.29 0.60 -12.80
N SER A 10 -0.09 1.81 -12.44
CA SER A 10 -1.44 2.35 -12.67
C SER A 10 -1.37 3.73 -13.30
N MET A 11 -2.41 4.07 -14.03
CA MET A 11 -2.59 5.36 -14.67
C MET A 11 -4.03 5.86 -14.51
N THR A 12 -4.23 7.17 -14.64
CA THR A 12 -5.54 7.83 -14.78
C THR A 12 -5.67 8.40 -16.18
N ALA A 13 -6.90 8.51 -16.68
CA ALA A 13 -7.14 9.21 -17.95
C ALA A 13 -6.81 10.71 -17.82
N PRO A 14 -6.41 11.36 -18.91
CA PRO A 14 -6.33 12.81 -18.97
C PRO A 14 -7.66 13.46 -18.58
N GLU A 15 -7.57 14.63 -17.97
CA GLU A 15 -8.75 15.40 -17.63
C GLU A 15 -9.42 15.99 -18.89
N LYS A 16 -10.72 15.88 -18.95
CA LYS A 16 -11.60 16.49 -19.95
C LYS A 16 -12.50 17.52 -19.27
N LYS A 17 -12.99 18.48 -20.04
CA LYS A 17 -13.94 19.47 -19.55
C LYS A 17 -15.12 19.62 -20.51
N THR A 18 -16.29 19.95 -19.94
CA THR A 18 -17.50 20.32 -20.67
C THR A 18 -18.07 21.60 -20.08
N GLU A 19 -18.76 22.40 -20.89
CA GLU A 19 -19.37 23.66 -20.42
C GLU A 19 -20.44 23.39 -19.37
N ASN A 20 -20.45 24.24 -18.34
CA ASN A 20 -21.48 24.25 -17.34
C ASN A 20 -22.66 25.11 -17.84
N THR A 21 -23.66 24.48 -18.38
CA THR A 21 -24.88 25.15 -18.88
C THR A 21 -25.95 25.33 -17.80
N ALA A 22 -25.68 25.06 -16.54
CA ALA A 22 -26.63 25.27 -15.44
C ALA A 22 -26.86 26.78 -15.24
N THR A 23 -28.13 27.18 -15.25
CA THR A 23 -28.57 28.58 -15.28
C THR A 23 -28.60 29.28 -13.92
N THR A 24 -28.08 28.67 -12.84
CA THR A 24 -28.18 29.23 -11.48
C THR A 24 -26.81 29.27 -10.81
N ASP A 25 -26.36 30.50 -10.48
CA ASP A 25 -25.29 30.89 -9.48
C ASP A 25 -24.12 29.93 -9.27
N VAL A 26 -23.58 29.35 -10.34
CA VAL A 26 -22.40 28.48 -10.22
C VAL A 26 -21.19 29.29 -10.67
N THR A 27 -20.19 29.38 -9.80
CA THR A 27 -18.96 30.13 -10.02
C THR A 27 -18.03 29.50 -11.05
N ASP A 28 -18.31 28.26 -11.48
CA ASP A 28 -17.46 27.49 -12.38
C ASP A 28 -18.07 27.40 -13.78
N ASP A 29 -17.34 27.85 -14.78
CA ASP A 29 -17.74 27.83 -16.20
C ASP A 29 -17.72 26.42 -16.81
N TYR A 30 -17.06 25.47 -16.17
CA TYR A 30 -16.83 24.12 -16.70
C TYR A 30 -17.00 23.03 -15.67
N TRP A 31 -17.50 21.86 -16.12
CA TRP A 31 -17.39 20.59 -15.45
C TRP A 31 -16.14 19.86 -15.92
N TYR A 32 -15.45 19.16 -14.99
CA TYR A 32 -14.27 18.36 -15.27
C TYR A 32 -14.58 16.88 -15.03
N TYR A 33 -14.08 16.01 -15.93
CA TYR A 33 -14.25 14.57 -15.83
C TYR A 33 -13.12 13.82 -16.52
N ARG A 34 -13.05 12.46 -16.35
CA ARG A 34 -12.08 11.55 -16.94
C ARG A 34 -12.80 10.34 -17.49
N ASP A 35 -12.29 9.73 -18.58
CA ASP A 35 -12.85 8.51 -19.17
C ASP A 35 -12.71 7.32 -18.23
N TYR A 36 -11.68 7.29 -17.38
CA TYR A 36 -11.50 6.32 -16.32
C TYR A 36 -10.68 6.93 -15.19
N GLU A 37 -10.94 6.48 -13.98
CA GLU A 37 -10.26 6.95 -12.77
C GLU A 37 -8.96 6.16 -12.53
N PHE A 38 -8.98 4.85 -12.79
CA PHE A 38 -7.87 3.96 -12.46
C PHE A 38 -7.76 2.81 -13.45
N ARG A 39 -6.57 2.65 -14.06
CA ARG A 39 -6.27 1.59 -15.02
C ARG A 39 -4.88 1.05 -14.83
N GLY A 40 -4.74 -0.30 -14.83
CA GLY A 40 -3.44 -0.96 -14.91
C GLY A 40 -2.72 -0.60 -16.21
N VAL A 41 -1.41 -0.49 -16.15
CA VAL A 41 -0.55 -0.21 -17.29
C VAL A 41 0.71 -1.05 -17.22
N VAL A 42 1.17 -1.51 -18.37
CA VAL A 42 2.47 -2.15 -18.59
C VAL A 42 3.33 -1.23 -19.42
N LYS A 43 4.58 -1.00 -19.01
CA LYS A 43 5.54 -0.17 -19.76
C LYS A 43 6.68 -1.04 -20.26
N VAL A 44 6.77 -1.16 -21.59
CA VAL A 44 7.83 -1.86 -22.32
C VAL A 44 8.68 -0.82 -23.04
N GLY A 45 9.87 -0.54 -22.52
CA GLY A 45 10.70 0.55 -23.01
C GLY A 45 9.97 1.92 -22.84
N SER A 46 9.66 2.58 -23.95
CA SER A 46 8.87 3.82 -23.99
C SER A 46 7.38 3.62 -24.23
N THR A 47 6.95 2.39 -24.56
CA THR A 47 5.55 2.08 -24.90
C THR A 47 4.75 1.76 -23.64
N GLU A 48 3.61 2.42 -23.48
CA GLU A 48 2.64 2.16 -22.42
C GLU A 48 1.44 1.37 -22.99
N ILE A 49 1.15 0.24 -22.38
CA ILE A 49 0.08 -0.69 -22.77
C ILE A 49 -0.98 -0.66 -21.66
N PRO A 50 -2.14 -0.02 -21.88
CA PRO A 50 -3.20 -0.02 -20.89
C PRO A 50 -3.87 -1.40 -20.79
N LEU A 51 -4.08 -1.87 -19.57
CA LEU A 51 -4.79 -3.11 -19.28
C LEU A 51 -6.30 -2.82 -19.18
N VAL A 52 -6.96 -2.79 -20.34
CA VAL A 52 -8.39 -2.44 -20.41
C VAL A 52 -9.20 -3.58 -19.76
N PRO A 53 -10.08 -3.28 -18.77
CA PRO A 53 -10.92 -4.28 -18.14
C PRO A 53 -12.03 -4.72 -19.11
N PRO A 54 -12.60 -5.92 -18.94
CA PRO A 54 -13.67 -6.42 -19.82
C PRO A 54 -14.99 -5.64 -19.67
N TYR A 55 -15.21 -4.94 -18.55
CA TYR A 55 -16.41 -4.16 -18.29
C TYR A 55 -16.08 -2.67 -18.23
N THR A 56 -16.38 -1.96 -19.31
CA THR A 56 -16.13 -0.52 -19.49
C THR A 56 -17.36 0.29 -19.81
N GLN A 57 -18.46 -0.37 -20.16
CA GLN A 57 -19.70 0.27 -20.62
C GLN A 57 -20.92 -0.35 -19.91
N PHE A 58 -21.85 0.49 -19.53
CA PHE A 58 -23.16 0.09 -19.05
C PHE A 58 -24.21 0.22 -20.15
N VAL A 59 -25.06 -0.78 -20.25
CA VAL A 59 -26.26 -0.76 -21.12
C VAL A 59 -27.46 -1.00 -20.23
N ASN A 60 -28.46 -0.11 -20.28
CA ASN A 60 -29.68 -0.26 -19.50
C ASN A 60 -30.51 -1.49 -19.92
N ALA A 61 -31.49 -1.88 -19.11
CA ALA A 61 -32.24 -3.14 -19.28
C ALA A 61 -32.99 -3.25 -20.62
N ASP A 62 -33.54 -2.15 -21.14
CA ASP A 62 -34.24 -2.11 -22.43
C ASP A 62 -33.32 -1.90 -23.64
N LYS A 63 -32.01 -1.79 -23.39
CA LYS A 63 -30.92 -1.59 -24.38
C LYS A 63 -31.08 -0.30 -25.22
N THR A 64 -31.77 0.69 -24.70
CA THR A 64 -32.01 1.97 -25.40
C THR A 64 -30.97 3.03 -25.07
N LYS A 65 -30.26 2.90 -23.91
CA LYS A 65 -29.31 3.88 -23.44
C LYS A 65 -28.02 3.20 -22.97
N THR A 66 -26.90 3.87 -23.22
CA THR A 66 -25.58 3.44 -22.79
C THR A 66 -24.86 4.53 -22.03
N ALA A 67 -23.95 4.15 -21.13
CA ALA A 67 -23.05 5.05 -20.45
C ALA A 67 -21.63 4.44 -20.44
N GLU A 68 -20.64 5.26 -20.79
CA GLU A 68 -19.24 4.88 -20.63
C GLU A 68 -18.87 4.97 -19.14
N LEU A 69 -18.32 3.90 -18.61
CA LEU A 69 -17.88 3.81 -17.21
C LEU A 69 -16.35 3.82 -17.09
N GLY A 70 -15.68 3.53 -18.21
CA GLY A 70 -14.24 3.32 -18.21
C GLY A 70 -13.80 2.02 -17.56
N GLY A 71 -14.51 1.55 -16.55
CA GLY A 71 -14.16 0.38 -15.77
C GLY A 71 -12.92 0.59 -14.88
N TRP A 72 -12.52 -0.45 -14.19
CA TRP A 72 -11.40 -0.42 -13.25
C TRP A 72 -10.49 -1.65 -13.45
N SER A 73 -9.17 -1.42 -13.56
CA SER A 73 -8.16 -2.48 -13.55
C SER A 73 -6.91 -2.03 -12.81
N ALA A 74 -6.16 -2.99 -12.27
CA ALA A 74 -4.87 -2.77 -11.63
C ALA A 74 -3.86 -3.81 -12.09
N ALA A 75 -2.61 -3.41 -12.28
CA ALA A 75 -1.47 -4.29 -12.44
C ALA A 75 -0.66 -4.26 -11.13
N THR A 76 -0.45 -5.41 -10.50
CA THR A 76 0.15 -5.53 -9.17
C THR A 76 1.54 -6.14 -9.21
N ALA A 77 1.77 -7.13 -10.08
CA ALA A 77 3.04 -7.81 -10.24
C ALA A 77 3.24 -8.26 -11.70
N ILE A 78 4.48 -8.53 -12.06
CA ILE A 78 4.86 -9.12 -13.36
C ILE A 78 6.01 -10.11 -13.14
N ASN A 79 5.94 -11.27 -13.78
CA ASN A 79 7.00 -12.26 -13.75
C ASN A 79 7.96 -12.12 -14.96
N ASN A 80 9.00 -12.95 -15.02
CA ASN A 80 9.99 -12.95 -16.11
C ASN A 80 9.45 -13.54 -17.43
N ASN A 81 8.31 -14.21 -17.39
CA ASN A 81 7.59 -14.68 -18.59
C ASN A 81 6.58 -13.64 -19.12
N ASN A 82 6.66 -12.41 -18.66
CA ASN A 82 5.78 -11.30 -19.03
C ASN A 82 4.29 -11.54 -18.70
N LEU A 83 4.01 -12.38 -17.69
CA LEU A 83 2.68 -12.57 -17.16
C LEU A 83 2.45 -11.54 -16.05
N VAL A 84 1.46 -10.68 -16.22
CA VAL A 84 1.07 -9.63 -15.28
C VAL A 84 -0.08 -10.13 -14.42
N ALA A 85 0.05 -10.06 -13.11
CA ALA A 85 -1.05 -10.27 -12.17
C ALA A 85 -1.74 -8.96 -11.81
N GLY A 86 -3.04 -9.04 -11.50
CA GLY A 86 -3.82 -7.90 -11.07
C GLY A 86 -5.29 -8.21 -10.89
N TYR A 87 -6.15 -7.23 -11.08
CA TYR A 87 -7.60 -7.42 -11.03
C TYR A 87 -8.30 -6.45 -11.97
N ALA A 88 -9.52 -6.84 -12.41
CA ALA A 88 -10.30 -6.08 -13.37
C ALA A 88 -11.79 -6.11 -13.03
N SER A 89 -12.51 -5.04 -13.40
CA SER A 89 -13.97 -4.99 -13.35
C SER A 89 -14.57 -5.89 -14.45
N THR A 90 -15.47 -6.79 -14.04
CA THR A 90 -16.13 -7.74 -14.95
C THR A 90 -17.65 -7.51 -15.02
N ALA A 91 -18.18 -6.77 -14.07
CA ALA A 91 -19.58 -6.36 -14.02
C ALA A 91 -19.76 -5.17 -13.07
N ILE A 92 -20.96 -4.64 -12.97
CA ILE A 92 -21.37 -3.61 -12.01
C ILE A 92 -22.27 -4.24 -10.93
N SER A 93 -22.26 -3.69 -9.73
CA SER A 93 -23.23 -4.04 -8.68
C SER A 93 -24.65 -3.59 -9.04
N LYS A 94 -25.67 -4.24 -8.44
CA LYS A 94 -27.05 -3.80 -8.65
C LYS A 94 -27.26 -2.33 -8.27
N TYR A 95 -26.77 -1.92 -7.10
CA TYR A 95 -26.87 -0.53 -6.68
C TYR A 95 -26.15 0.42 -7.64
N GLY A 96 -24.97 0.04 -8.13
CA GLY A 96 -24.25 0.80 -9.17
C GLY A 96 -25.06 0.95 -10.45
N SER A 97 -25.75 -0.13 -10.89
CA SER A 97 -26.63 -0.09 -12.06
C SER A 97 -27.77 0.92 -11.87
N ASP A 98 -28.37 0.94 -10.68
CA ASP A 98 -29.45 1.89 -10.35
C ASP A 98 -28.93 3.34 -10.38
N ARG A 99 -27.67 3.58 -9.95
CA ARG A 99 -27.04 4.91 -10.01
C ARG A 99 -26.71 5.34 -11.43
N VAL A 100 -26.24 4.44 -12.29
CA VAL A 100 -26.03 4.77 -13.71
C VAL A 100 -27.36 5.05 -14.41
N ASN A 101 -28.42 4.28 -14.11
CA ASN A 101 -29.75 4.56 -14.64
C ASN A 101 -30.29 5.94 -14.20
N TYR A 102 -29.98 6.38 -12.97
CA TYR A 102 -30.26 7.75 -12.54
C TYR A 102 -29.51 8.76 -13.42
N CYS A 103 -28.23 8.58 -13.71
CA CYS A 103 -27.48 9.47 -14.60
C CYS A 103 -28.03 9.50 -16.03
N LEU A 104 -28.62 8.40 -16.51
CA LEU A 104 -29.27 8.29 -17.81
C LEU A 104 -30.71 8.82 -17.81
N GLY A 105 -31.30 9.10 -16.64
CA GLY A 105 -32.68 9.57 -16.46
C GLY A 105 -32.86 11.06 -16.69
N SER A 106 -34.15 11.48 -16.77
CA SER A 106 -34.51 12.88 -16.90
C SER A 106 -34.30 13.73 -15.64
N ASP A 107 -34.19 13.07 -14.48
CA ASP A 107 -34.02 13.73 -13.18
C ASP A 107 -32.58 14.18 -12.91
N ASN A 108 -31.66 13.72 -13.75
CA ASN A 108 -30.23 14.13 -13.70
C ASN A 108 -30.08 15.45 -14.48
N THR A 109 -29.51 16.46 -13.83
CA THR A 109 -29.24 17.78 -14.41
C THR A 109 -27.78 17.96 -14.85
N LEU A 110 -26.92 17.00 -14.57
CA LEU A 110 -25.48 17.02 -14.94
C LEU A 110 -25.28 16.39 -16.32
N PRO A 111 -24.24 16.79 -17.07
CA PRO A 111 -23.77 16.00 -18.20
C PRO A 111 -23.52 14.54 -17.79
N LEU A 112 -23.83 13.60 -18.68
CA LEU A 112 -23.79 12.15 -18.36
C LEU A 112 -22.45 11.72 -17.78
N ASP A 113 -21.33 12.08 -18.44
CA ASP A 113 -19.99 11.68 -18.03
C ASP A 113 -19.62 12.25 -16.67
N VAL A 114 -20.03 13.48 -16.37
CA VAL A 114 -19.86 14.14 -15.07
C VAL A 114 -20.64 13.43 -13.98
N CYS A 115 -21.92 13.10 -14.26
CA CYS A 115 -22.75 12.34 -13.33
C CYS A 115 -22.15 10.98 -13.02
N VAL A 116 -21.77 10.21 -14.03
CA VAL A 116 -21.18 8.89 -13.89
C VAL A 116 -19.88 8.96 -13.07
N GLN A 117 -19.01 9.89 -13.38
CA GLN A 117 -17.77 10.07 -12.62
C GLN A 117 -18.05 10.42 -11.16
N ARG A 118 -18.97 11.35 -10.88
CA ARG A 118 -19.36 11.73 -9.51
C ARG A 118 -19.85 10.53 -8.71
N GLU A 119 -20.60 9.63 -9.33
CA GLU A 119 -21.08 8.40 -8.68
C GLU A 119 -19.99 7.35 -8.49
N GLN A 120 -18.88 7.42 -9.24
CA GLN A 120 -17.71 6.57 -9.07
C GLN A 120 -16.74 7.09 -8.01
N TYR A 121 -16.71 8.39 -7.71
CA TYR A 121 -15.85 8.94 -6.66
C TYR A 121 -16.36 8.58 -5.26
N PRO A 122 -15.46 8.42 -4.29
CA PRO A 122 -15.85 8.23 -2.90
C PRO A 122 -16.55 9.50 -2.37
N ASN A 123 -17.65 9.32 -1.68
CA ASN A 123 -18.32 10.37 -0.93
C ASN A 123 -17.54 10.74 0.35
N SER A 124 -18.07 11.64 1.19
CA SER A 124 -17.46 12.07 2.44
C SER A 124 -17.20 10.93 3.45
N THR A 125 -17.88 9.81 3.31
CA THR A 125 -17.67 8.59 4.12
C THR A 125 -16.71 7.59 3.48
N GLY A 126 -16.14 7.91 2.32
CA GLY A 126 -15.28 7.02 1.56
C GLY A 126 -16.00 5.94 0.75
N THR A 127 -17.35 6.00 0.69
CA THR A 127 -18.16 5.03 -0.05
C THR A 127 -18.37 5.49 -1.49
N ARG A 128 -18.26 4.57 -2.45
CA ARG A 128 -18.57 4.78 -3.87
C ARG A 128 -19.96 4.26 -4.17
N ASN A 129 -20.74 5.00 -4.92
CA ASN A 129 -22.08 4.57 -5.34
C ASN A 129 -22.01 3.56 -6.49
N ILE A 130 -21.12 3.77 -7.46
CA ILE A 130 -20.84 2.77 -8.49
C ILE A 130 -19.75 1.85 -7.98
N GLN A 131 -20.10 0.59 -7.69
CA GLN A 131 -19.21 -0.48 -7.26
C GLN A 131 -19.14 -1.56 -8.31
N TYR A 132 -17.94 -2.01 -8.63
CA TYR A 132 -17.71 -3.05 -9.61
C TYR A 132 -17.55 -4.43 -8.95
N GLN A 133 -18.11 -5.45 -9.61
CA GLN A 133 -17.67 -6.82 -9.43
C GLN A 133 -16.26 -6.92 -9.99
N THR A 134 -15.27 -7.21 -9.18
CA THR A 134 -13.89 -7.37 -9.63
C THR A 134 -13.46 -8.81 -9.54
N ARG A 135 -12.65 -9.26 -10.49
CA ARG A 135 -12.02 -10.58 -10.50
C ARG A 135 -10.50 -10.43 -10.45
N ALA A 136 -9.85 -11.40 -9.83
CA ALA A 136 -8.44 -11.62 -10.05
C ALA A 136 -8.22 -11.86 -11.55
N TYR A 137 -7.17 -11.30 -12.10
CA TYR A 137 -6.94 -11.27 -13.53
C TYR A 137 -5.45 -11.43 -13.82
N VAL A 138 -5.13 -12.06 -14.93
CA VAL A 138 -3.77 -12.06 -15.47
C VAL A 138 -3.78 -11.59 -16.91
N TRP A 139 -2.68 -10.95 -17.35
CA TRP A 139 -2.48 -10.54 -18.73
C TRP A 139 -1.12 -11.07 -19.21
N GLN A 140 -1.15 -11.82 -20.29
CA GLN A 140 0.06 -12.17 -21.03
C GLN A 140 0.42 -11.00 -21.94
N ILE A 141 1.67 -10.55 -21.87
CA ILE A 141 2.17 -9.47 -22.71
C ILE A 141 3.06 -10.06 -23.80
N ASP A 142 2.59 -9.99 -25.04
CA ASP A 142 3.31 -10.45 -26.21
C ASP A 142 3.25 -9.39 -27.31
N ASN A 143 4.40 -9.01 -27.87
CA ASN A 143 4.49 -8.02 -28.98
C ASN A 143 3.72 -6.71 -28.69
N ASN A 144 3.79 -6.20 -27.45
CA ASN A 144 3.06 -5.02 -26.98
C ASN A 144 1.53 -5.18 -26.99
N ILE A 145 1.01 -6.40 -26.97
CA ILE A 145 -0.41 -6.70 -26.83
C ILE A 145 -0.63 -7.38 -25.47
N ALA A 146 -1.63 -6.94 -24.75
CA ALA A 146 -2.06 -7.54 -23.49
C ALA A 146 -3.27 -8.45 -23.73
N THR A 147 -3.10 -9.77 -23.54
CA THR A 147 -4.19 -10.75 -23.61
C THR A 147 -4.59 -11.16 -22.19
N GLY A 148 -5.81 -10.81 -21.80
CA GLY A 148 -6.30 -11.00 -20.44
C GLY A 148 -7.04 -12.32 -20.22
N ILE A 149 -6.88 -12.89 -19.04
CA ILE A 149 -7.58 -14.10 -18.56
C ILE A 149 -8.18 -13.80 -17.18
N GLU A 150 -9.48 -13.97 -17.04
CA GLU A 150 -10.19 -13.91 -15.76
C GLU A 150 -9.86 -15.15 -14.93
N LEU A 151 -9.54 -14.95 -13.65
CA LEU A 151 -9.30 -16.03 -12.70
C LEU A 151 -10.58 -16.38 -11.93
N PRO A 152 -10.82 -17.66 -11.62
CA PRO A 152 -12.01 -18.11 -10.91
C PRO A 152 -12.18 -17.41 -9.55
N LEU A 153 -13.41 -17.02 -9.20
CA LEU A 153 -13.79 -16.54 -7.88
C LEU A 153 -13.81 -17.72 -6.90
N GLY A 154 -13.53 -17.50 -5.62
CA GLY A 154 -13.52 -18.52 -4.57
C GLY A 154 -14.91 -19.03 -4.16
N LEU A 155 -15.97 -18.52 -4.78
CA LEU A 155 -17.35 -18.95 -4.58
C LEU A 155 -18.16 -18.78 -5.86
N THR A 156 -19.29 -19.47 -5.93
CA THR A 156 -20.28 -19.25 -6.99
C THR A 156 -21.40 -18.36 -6.43
N PRO A 157 -21.54 -17.10 -6.92
CA PRO A 157 -22.64 -16.24 -6.49
C PRO A 157 -24.00 -16.85 -6.87
N LYS A 158 -24.98 -16.76 -5.96
CA LYS A 158 -26.37 -17.09 -6.32
C LYS A 158 -26.91 -16.06 -7.30
N ALA A 159 -27.78 -16.48 -8.23
CA ALA A 159 -28.29 -15.64 -9.31
C ALA A 159 -29.03 -14.37 -8.82
N ASP A 160 -29.66 -14.44 -7.66
CA ASP A 160 -30.43 -13.37 -7.03
C ASP A 160 -29.60 -12.52 -6.03
N ASN A 161 -28.32 -12.84 -5.85
CA ASN A 161 -27.49 -12.14 -4.87
C ASN A 161 -27.07 -10.77 -5.39
N THR A 162 -27.36 -9.73 -4.60
CA THR A 162 -27.05 -8.33 -4.92
C THR A 162 -25.72 -7.84 -4.36
N LEU A 163 -24.99 -8.69 -3.62
CA LEU A 163 -23.70 -8.35 -3.03
C LEU A 163 -22.63 -8.17 -4.11
N THR A 164 -21.66 -7.34 -3.80
CA THR A 164 -20.47 -7.15 -4.63
C THR A 164 -19.41 -8.19 -4.24
N PHE A 165 -19.10 -9.12 -5.14
CA PHE A 165 -18.05 -10.11 -4.95
C PHE A 165 -16.77 -9.68 -5.64
N THR A 166 -15.64 -9.81 -4.92
CA THR A 166 -14.33 -9.39 -5.41
C THR A 166 -13.27 -10.46 -5.22
N ALA A 167 -12.34 -10.52 -6.16
CA ALA A 167 -11.07 -11.21 -6.04
C ALA A 167 -9.95 -10.33 -6.60
N GLN A 168 -8.75 -10.48 -6.07
CA GLN A 168 -7.57 -9.70 -6.46
C GLN A 168 -6.36 -10.64 -6.55
N ALA A 169 -5.66 -10.61 -7.67
CA ALA A 169 -4.32 -11.16 -7.79
C ALA A 169 -3.32 -10.07 -7.41
N LEU A 170 -2.29 -10.41 -6.65
CA LEU A 170 -1.33 -9.46 -6.09
C LEU A 170 0.12 -9.81 -6.41
N GLY A 171 0.46 -11.10 -6.51
CA GLY A 171 1.77 -11.62 -6.87
C GLY A 171 1.68 -12.72 -7.91
N VAL A 172 2.76 -12.99 -8.63
CA VAL A 172 2.89 -14.07 -9.61
C VAL A 172 4.34 -14.49 -9.74
N ASN A 173 4.60 -15.80 -9.68
CA ASN A 173 5.94 -16.35 -9.89
C ASN A 173 6.20 -16.77 -11.36
N ASP A 174 7.44 -17.18 -11.67
CA ASP A 174 7.81 -17.59 -13.04
C ASP A 174 7.16 -18.91 -13.50
N ASN A 175 6.64 -19.71 -12.57
CA ASN A 175 5.82 -20.89 -12.88
C ASN A 175 4.37 -20.55 -13.23
N GLY A 176 3.99 -19.27 -13.18
CA GLY A 176 2.65 -18.78 -13.46
C GLY A 176 1.64 -19.04 -12.34
N VAL A 177 2.09 -19.39 -11.12
CA VAL A 177 1.22 -19.45 -9.95
C VAL A 177 0.95 -18.04 -9.48
N VAL A 178 -0.33 -17.71 -9.33
CA VAL A 178 -0.81 -16.36 -8.97
C VAL A 178 -1.33 -16.39 -7.54
N VAL A 179 -1.06 -15.37 -6.75
CA VAL A 179 -1.51 -15.27 -5.36
C VAL A 179 -2.27 -13.98 -5.10
N GLY A 180 -3.12 -13.99 -4.07
CA GLY A 180 -3.91 -12.82 -3.72
C GLY A 180 -4.99 -13.12 -2.68
N ARG A 181 -6.21 -12.65 -2.94
CA ARG A 181 -7.37 -12.94 -2.09
C ARG A 181 -8.65 -13.02 -2.91
N SER A 182 -9.64 -13.74 -2.38
CA SER A 182 -10.96 -13.85 -2.97
C SER A 182 -12.04 -13.87 -1.90
N HIS A 183 -13.23 -13.42 -2.24
CA HIS A 183 -14.42 -13.75 -1.47
C HIS A 183 -14.65 -15.26 -1.50
N VAL A 184 -15.00 -15.82 -0.33
CA VAL A 184 -15.22 -17.26 -0.12
C VAL A 184 -16.27 -17.49 0.95
N TYR A 185 -17.01 -18.60 0.83
CA TYR A 185 -17.81 -19.17 1.89
C TYR A 185 -17.03 -20.32 2.53
N ARG A 186 -16.41 -20.05 3.72
CA ARG A 186 -15.64 -21.06 4.45
C ARG A 186 -16.54 -22.24 4.78
N ASN A 187 -16.06 -23.46 4.58
CA ASN A 187 -16.80 -24.70 4.86
C ASN A 187 -18.20 -24.72 4.23
N ASN A 188 -18.40 -24.07 3.08
CA ASN A 188 -19.70 -23.91 2.40
C ASN A 188 -20.78 -23.21 3.25
N ASN A 189 -20.41 -22.48 4.30
CA ASN A 189 -21.35 -21.70 5.09
C ASN A 189 -21.69 -20.39 4.37
N THR A 190 -22.81 -20.36 3.67
CA THR A 190 -23.28 -19.20 2.89
C THR A 190 -23.79 -18.02 3.73
N ASP A 191 -23.91 -18.18 5.06
CA ASP A 191 -24.37 -17.11 5.96
C ASP A 191 -23.25 -16.12 6.30
N LYS A 192 -21.99 -16.54 6.09
CA LYS A 192 -20.81 -15.72 6.39
C LYS A 192 -19.90 -15.60 5.17
N LEU A 193 -19.86 -14.40 4.60
CA LEU A 193 -18.93 -14.06 3.53
C LEU A 193 -17.59 -13.65 4.16
N HIS A 194 -16.50 -14.29 3.72
CA HIS A 194 -15.14 -13.95 4.10
C HIS A 194 -14.34 -13.47 2.88
N GLN A 195 -13.26 -12.77 3.13
CA GLN A 195 -12.28 -12.41 2.12
C GLN A 195 -10.94 -12.98 2.54
N ASP A 196 -10.54 -14.08 1.91
CA ASP A 196 -9.39 -14.87 2.31
C ASP A 196 -8.30 -14.95 1.26
N ALA A 197 -7.08 -15.19 1.74
CA ALA A 197 -5.93 -15.49 0.93
C ALA A 197 -6.19 -16.72 0.06
N ALA A 198 -5.72 -16.63 -1.17
CA ALA A 198 -5.89 -17.66 -2.18
C ALA A 198 -4.71 -17.67 -3.15
N TYR A 199 -4.59 -18.77 -3.87
CA TYR A 199 -3.73 -18.85 -5.03
C TYR A 199 -4.46 -19.49 -6.21
N TRP A 200 -3.97 -19.23 -7.41
CA TRP A 200 -4.48 -19.81 -8.65
C TRP A 200 -3.31 -20.48 -9.36
N ALA A 201 -3.48 -21.75 -9.64
CA ALA A 201 -2.52 -22.55 -10.41
C ALA A 201 -3.22 -23.19 -11.60
N LYS A 202 -2.46 -23.46 -12.68
CA LYS A 202 -2.98 -24.13 -13.86
C LYS A 202 -3.09 -25.64 -13.61
N ASP A 203 -4.21 -26.23 -14.04
CA ASP A 203 -4.36 -27.68 -14.13
C ASP A 203 -3.60 -28.27 -15.33
N ALA A 204 -3.71 -29.57 -15.51
CA ALA A 204 -3.06 -30.28 -16.60
C ALA A 204 -3.52 -29.81 -18.00
N GLU A 205 -4.72 -29.27 -18.10
CA GLU A 205 -5.32 -28.71 -19.32
C GLU A 205 -4.92 -27.24 -19.54
N GLY A 206 -4.17 -26.62 -18.60
CA GLY A 206 -3.71 -25.25 -18.67
C GLY A 206 -4.72 -24.20 -18.16
N ASN A 207 -5.82 -24.62 -17.54
CA ASN A 207 -6.83 -23.72 -17.01
C ASN A 207 -6.52 -23.37 -15.55
N TYR A 208 -6.64 -22.08 -15.18
CA TYR A 208 -6.48 -21.67 -13.81
C TYR A 208 -7.58 -22.23 -12.91
N LYS A 209 -7.17 -22.81 -11.77
CA LYS A 209 -8.04 -23.28 -10.68
C LYS A 209 -7.81 -22.45 -9.43
N TYR A 210 -8.88 -22.15 -8.75
CA TYR A 210 -8.86 -21.47 -7.45
C TYR A 210 -8.50 -22.46 -6.35
N HIS A 211 -7.59 -22.04 -5.47
CA HIS A 211 -7.19 -22.76 -4.26
C HIS A 211 -7.33 -21.83 -3.05
N TRP A 212 -8.22 -22.19 -2.14
CA TRP A 212 -8.37 -21.48 -0.88
C TRP A 212 -7.27 -21.88 0.10
N ILE A 213 -6.70 -20.89 0.81
CA ILE A 213 -5.81 -21.15 1.94
C ILE A 213 -6.69 -21.24 3.19
N PRO A 214 -6.85 -22.42 3.79
CA PRO A 214 -7.75 -22.61 4.93
C PRO A 214 -7.33 -21.77 6.14
N MET A 215 -8.21 -20.88 6.58
CA MET A 215 -8.03 -20.04 7.75
C MET A 215 -8.95 -20.50 8.87
N GLY A 216 -8.45 -20.43 10.13
CA GLY A 216 -9.26 -20.74 11.31
C GLY A 216 -10.43 -19.76 11.51
N GLU A 217 -11.47 -20.18 12.20
CA GLU A 217 -12.69 -19.40 12.46
C GLU A 217 -12.44 -18.08 13.21
N SER A 218 -11.38 -18.01 14.02
CA SER A 218 -10.97 -16.79 14.75
C SER A 218 -10.35 -15.72 13.84
N ILE A 219 -10.04 -16.06 12.59
CA ILE A 219 -9.44 -15.16 11.61
C ILE A 219 -10.54 -14.45 10.84
N SER A 220 -10.56 -13.11 10.89
CA SER A 220 -11.60 -12.33 10.23
C SER A 220 -11.41 -12.25 8.71
N SER A 221 -10.18 -12.14 8.23
CA SER A 221 -9.80 -12.10 6.81
C SER A 221 -8.32 -12.40 6.63
N SER A 222 -7.91 -12.75 5.42
CA SER A 222 -6.51 -12.94 5.06
C SER A 222 -6.21 -12.49 3.63
N ILE A 223 -4.93 -12.33 3.31
CA ILE A 223 -4.45 -11.89 2.01
C ILE A 223 -3.03 -12.43 1.77
N ALA A 224 -2.76 -12.98 0.58
CA ALA A 224 -1.42 -13.29 0.12
C ALA A 224 -0.91 -12.14 -0.75
N TYR A 225 0.33 -11.70 -0.51
CA TYR A 225 0.91 -10.54 -1.19
C TYR A 225 1.83 -10.95 -2.32
N ASP A 226 2.67 -11.97 -2.09
CA ASP A 226 3.69 -12.37 -3.03
C ASP A 226 4.02 -13.87 -2.93
N ILE A 227 4.72 -14.41 -3.95
CA ILE A 227 5.09 -15.82 -4.07
C ILE A 227 6.41 -15.96 -4.83
N ASN A 228 7.32 -16.82 -4.34
CA ASN A 228 8.55 -17.16 -5.05
C ASN A 228 8.39 -18.38 -5.98
N ASP A 229 9.44 -18.68 -6.77
CA ASP A 229 9.41 -19.79 -7.75
C ASP A 229 9.42 -21.18 -7.10
N SER A 230 9.82 -21.27 -5.82
CA SER A 230 9.69 -22.51 -5.05
C SER A 230 8.26 -22.76 -4.54
N GLY A 231 7.30 -21.89 -4.86
CA GLY A 231 5.90 -22.02 -4.45
C GLY A 231 5.61 -21.59 -3.00
N ILE A 232 6.53 -20.87 -2.37
CA ILE A 232 6.31 -20.30 -1.04
C ILE A 232 5.66 -18.93 -1.20
N LEU A 233 4.42 -18.79 -0.77
CA LEU A 233 3.75 -17.51 -0.70
C LEU A 233 3.82 -16.89 0.70
N VAL A 234 3.73 -15.56 0.75
CA VAL A 234 3.71 -14.76 1.96
C VAL A 234 2.46 -13.89 2.02
N GLY A 235 1.91 -13.75 3.21
CA GLY A 235 0.68 -13.00 3.41
C GLY A 235 0.46 -12.55 4.85
N SER A 236 -0.66 -11.92 5.11
CA SER A 236 -1.12 -11.64 6.47
C SER A 236 -2.57 -12.03 6.67
N TYR A 237 -2.88 -12.38 7.90
CA TYR A 237 -4.26 -12.57 8.35
C TYR A 237 -4.60 -11.60 9.47
N ARG A 238 -5.89 -11.33 9.63
CA ARG A 238 -6.43 -10.48 10.69
C ARG A 238 -7.12 -11.31 11.75
N SER A 239 -6.71 -11.13 12.99
CA SER A 239 -7.30 -11.79 14.15
C SER A 239 -7.38 -10.86 15.35
N TYR A 240 -8.34 -11.11 16.24
CA TYR A 240 -8.39 -10.42 17.52
C TYR A 240 -7.40 -11.05 18.50
N ILE A 241 -6.40 -10.26 18.91
CA ILE A 241 -5.41 -10.65 19.92
C ILE A 241 -5.54 -9.67 21.07
N GLN A 242 -5.82 -10.15 22.27
CA GLN A 242 -6.05 -9.32 23.46
C GLN A 242 -7.13 -8.22 23.25
N GLY A 243 -8.17 -8.53 22.47
CA GLY A 243 -9.28 -7.61 22.17
C GLY A 243 -9.04 -6.59 21.06
N TYR A 244 -7.87 -6.58 20.42
CA TYR A 244 -7.52 -5.69 19.32
C TYR A 244 -7.33 -6.44 18.01
N LEU A 245 -7.84 -5.90 16.92
CA LEU A 245 -7.64 -6.48 15.59
C LEU A 245 -6.20 -6.25 15.14
N ARG A 246 -5.46 -7.34 14.90
CA ARG A 246 -4.05 -7.36 14.52
C ARG A 246 -3.84 -8.07 13.20
N ASP A 247 -2.90 -7.56 12.39
CA ASP A 247 -2.40 -8.25 11.21
C ASP A 247 -1.22 -9.14 11.64
N LYS A 248 -1.18 -10.40 11.20
CA LYS A 248 -0.06 -11.32 11.47
C LYS A 248 0.48 -11.89 10.18
N PHE A 249 1.80 -11.81 10.03
CA PHE A 249 2.53 -12.45 8.93
C PHE A 249 2.32 -13.95 8.96
N PHE A 250 2.07 -14.55 7.79
CA PHE A 250 2.12 -15.99 7.55
C PHE A 250 2.82 -16.29 6.23
N TYR A 251 3.38 -17.50 6.13
CA TYR A 251 3.74 -18.09 4.84
C TYR A 251 3.02 -19.43 4.65
N PHE A 252 2.91 -19.85 3.39
CA PHE A 252 2.26 -21.08 2.99
C PHE A 252 3.00 -21.70 1.81
N ASP A 253 3.17 -23.02 1.81
CA ASP A 253 3.80 -23.76 0.73
C ASP A 253 2.74 -24.38 -0.18
N THR A 254 2.65 -23.90 -1.41
CA THR A 254 1.67 -24.40 -2.39
C THR A 254 1.93 -25.83 -2.85
N ASN A 255 3.14 -26.37 -2.64
CA ASN A 255 3.50 -27.74 -2.96
C ASN A 255 3.11 -28.74 -1.86
N THR A 256 2.91 -28.25 -0.63
CA THR A 256 2.52 -29.07 0.53
C THR A 256 1.32 -28.46 1.25
N PRO A 257 0.17 -28.26 0.56
CA PRO A 257 -0.97 -27.50 1.10
C PRO A 257 -1.57 -28.11 2.38
N ASP A 258 -1.45 -29.42 2.58
CA ASP A 258 -1.96 -30.14 3.76
C ASP A 258 -1.24 -29.75 5.07
N VAL A 259 -0.04 -29.20 5.00
CA VAL A 259 0.70 -28.67 6.17
C VAL A 259 0.02 -27.42 6.74
N GLY A 260 -0.70 -26.67 5.91
CA GLY A 260 -1.33 -25.42 6.28
C GLY A 260 -0.35 -24.23 6.31
N TYR A 261 -0.85 -23.08 6.77
CA TYR A 261 -0.02 -21.88 6.89
C TYR A 261 0.79 -21.88 8.20
N VAL A 262 1.94 -21.23 8.17
CA VAL A 262 2.83 -21.06 9.31
C VAL A 262 2.96 -19.58 9.65
N THR A 263 2.83 -19.23 10.93
CA THR A 263 3.00 -17.86 11.45
C THR A 263 4.33 -17.79 12.21
N PRO A 264 5.35 -17.07 11.69
CA PRO A 264 6.58 -16.83 12.43
C PRO A 264 6.32 -15.99 13.69
N ASN A 265 7.12 -16.23 14.72
CA ASN A 265 7.14 -15.37 15.90
C ASN A 265 7.96 -14.12 15.58
N ASP A 266 7.37 -12.97 15.55
CA ASP A 266 7.99 -11.66 15.24
C ASP A 266 9.44 -11.54 15.78
N PHE A 267 9.83 -10.42 16.43
CA PHE A 267 11.15 -10.31 17.11
C PHE A 267 11.19 -11.00 18.49
N ALA A 268 10.14 -11.70 18.88
CA ALA A 268 10.00 -12.37 20.16
C ALA A 268 10.08 -13.90 20.02
N SER A 269 10.35 -14.59 21.12
CA SER A 269 10.35 -16.05 21.17
C SER A 269 8.94 -16.68 21.16
N THR A 270 7.91 -15.87 21.33
CA THR A 270 6.49 -16.30 21.37
C THR A 270 5.63 -15.31 20.60
N ALA A 271 4.40 -15.75 20.24
CA ALA A 271 3.43 -14.87 19.57
C ALA A 271 3.12 -13.62 20.40
N THR A 272 3.12 -12.47 19.74
CA THR A 272 2.86 -11.16 20.34
C THR A 272 1.56 -10.56 19.83
N ASP A 273 1.06 -9.48 20.46
CA ASP A 273 -0.04 -8.65 19.94
C ASP A 273 0.43 -7.53 19.00
N LEU A 274 1.70 -7.57 18.55
CA LEU A 274 2.23 -6.65 17.54
C LEU A 274 1.77 -7.08 16.16
N SER A 275 1.34 -6.11 15.33
CA SER A 275 1.03 -6.41 13.92
C SER A 275 2.31 -6.60 13.13
N SER A 276 2.34 -7.60 12.25
CA SER A 276 3.41 -7.85 11.29
C SER A 276 2.83 -8.08 9.89
N LYS A 277 3.49 -7.51 8.86
CA LYS A 277 3.09 -7.69 7.46
C LYS A 277 4.30 -7.93 6.58
N PRO A 278 4.34 -9.03 5.82
CA PRO A 278 5.30 -9.21 4.77
C PRO A 278 4.94 -8.34 3.57
N LYS A 279 5.91 -8.05 2.72
CA LYS A 279 5.72 -7.27 1.50
C LYS A 279 6.19 -8.02 0.27
N ASP A 280 7.31 -8.72 0.38
CA ASP A 280 7.99 -9.36 -0.74
C ASP A 280 8.80 -10.56 -0.26
N ILE A 281 9.03 -11.53 -1.15
CA ILE A 281 9.83 -12.73 -0.92
C ILE A 281 10.70 -13.04 -2.13
N ASN A 282 11.98 -13.33 -1.94
CA ASN A 282 12.86 -13.79 -3.02
C ASN A 282 12.92 -15.34 -3.11
N ASN A 283 13.63 -15.86 -4.14
CA ASN A 283 13.76 -17.29 -4.37
C ASN A 283 14.64 -18.01 -3.32
N LYS A 284 15.41 -17.27 -2.52
CA LYS A 284 16.13 -17.82 -1.36
C LYS A 284 15.24 -18.03 -0.13
N GLY A 285 13.97 -17.56 -0.20
CA GLY A 285 13.04 -17.61 0.93
C GLY A 285 13.27 -16.52 1.97
N GLN A 286 13.93 -15.43 1.56
CA GLN A 286 14.10 -14.22 2.37
C GLN A 286 12.87 -13.34 2.19
N VAL A 287 12.24 -12.94 3.31
CA VAL A 287 11.01 -12.15 3.34
C VAL A 287 11.28 -10.82 4.01
N VAL A 288 10.81 -9.74 3.41
CA VAL A 288 10.88 -8.39 3.99
C VAL A 288 9.48 -7.84 4.25
N GLY A 289 9.41 -6.90 5.19
CA GLY A 289 8.15 -6.25 5.56
C GLY A 289 8.35 -5.32 6.75
N TYR A 290 7.31 -5.19 7.57
CA TYR A 290 7.39 -4.46 8.83
C TYR A 290 6.71 -5.20 9.98
N VAL A 291 7.15 -4.85 11.21
CA VAL A 291 6.50 -5.25 12.46
C VAL A 291 6.37 -4.03 13.37
N GLU A 292 5.27 -3.96 14.13
CA GLU A 292 5.10 -2.98 15.20
C GLU A 292 6.11 -3.24 16.33
N THR A 293 6.62 -2.19 16.99
CA THR A 293 7.70 -2.32 17.98
C THR A 293 7.29 -2.00 19.41
N THR A 294 6.10 -1.43 19.62
CA THR A 294 5.61 -1.05 20.95
C THR A 294 4.22 -1.63 21.21
N TYR A 295 3.91 -1.84 22.49
CA TYR A 295 2.61 -2.34 22.95
C TYR A 295 1.64 -1.20 23.34
N ASP A 296 1.98 0.06 23.08
CA ASP A 296 1.10 1.21 23.32
C ASP A 296 -0.19 1.05 22.50
N LYS A 297 -1.33 1.19 23.16
CA LYS A 297 -2.66 0.98 22.57
C LYS A 297 -3.35 2.29 22.18
N GLU A 298 -2.88 3.42 22.69
CA GLU A 298 -3.52 4.72 22.52
C GLU A 298 -2.94 5.53 21.37
N LYS A 299 -1.76 5.16 20.86
CA LYS A 299 -1.06 5.84 19.74
C LYS A 299 -0.81 4.87 18.58
N PRO A 300 -0.66 5.39 17.36
CA PRO A 300 -0.15 4.59 16.25
C PRO A 300 1.21 4.00 16.63
N ARG A 301 1.32 2.68 16.57
CA ARG A 301 2.54 1.98 16.96
C ARG A 301 3.66 2.22 15.96
N PRO A 302 4.88 2.56 16.41
CA PRO A 302 6.05 2.61 15.55
C PRO A 302 6.30 1.25 14.90
N LYS A 303 6.98 1.28 13.76
CA LYS A 303 7.30 0.10 12.97
C LYS A 303 8.80 -0.03 12.81
N ALA A 304 9.28 -1.26 12.68
CA ALA A 304 10.63 -1.58 12.21
C ALA A 304 10.55 -2.49 10.99
N GLY A 305 11.43 -2.27 10.02
CA GLY A 305 11.61 -3.19 8.91
C GLY A 305 12.19 -4.51 9.41
N PHE A 306 11.70 -5.64 8.89
CA PHE A 306 12.24 -6.96 9.21
C PHE A 306 12.79 -7.67 7.97
N LEU A 307 13.73 -8.56 8.21
CA LEU A 307 14.19 -9.62 7.32
C LEU A 307 13.91 -10.97 8.02
N TYR A 308 13.14 -11.84 7.37
CA TYR A 308 12.88 -13.20 7.83
C TYR A 308 13.51 -14.20 6.87
N GLU A 309 14.32 -15.12 7.41
CA GLU A 309 14.98 -16.20 6.67
C GLU A 309 14.21 -17.51 6.90
N LYS A 310 13.45 -17.97 5.88
CA LYS A 310 12.65 -19.19 6.01
C LYS A 310 13.48 -20.44 6.32
N SER A 311 14.69 -20.52 5.77
CA SER A 311 15.60 -21.68 5.92
C SER A 311 16.08 -21.89 7.36
N THR A 312 16.28 -20.82 8.12
CA THR A 312 16.74 -20.83 9.52
C THR A 312 15.63 -20.53 10.53
N GLY A 313 14.53 -19.92 10.06
CA GLY A 313 13.47 -19.38 10.92
C GLY A 313 13.87 -18.08 11.63
N GLU A 314 14.99 -17.48 11.25
CA GLU A 314 15.47 -16.25 11.86
C GLU A 314 14.62 -15.05 11.45
N PHE A 315 14.17 -14.27 12.45
CA PHE A 315 13.39 -13.06 12.28
C PHE A 315 14.16 -11.85 12.81
N SER A 316 14.80 -11.11 11.91
CA SER A 316 15.75 -10.06 12.25
C SER A 316 15.19 -8.66 12.00
N ASN A 317 15.47 -7.70 12.91
CA ASN A 317 15.23 -6.28 12.68
C ASN A 317 16.31 -5.74 11.74
N ILE A 318 15.92 -5.19 10.59
CA ILE A 318 16.85 -4.65 9.59
C ILE A 318 17.80 -3.61 10.21
N ASN A 319 17.33 -2.80 11.16
CA ASN A 319 18.17 -1.81 11.83
C ASN A 319 19.34 -2.44 12.61
N LYS A 320 19.23 -3.70 13.03
CA LYS A 320 20.33 -4.45 13.69
C LYS A 320 21.32 -5.06 12.71
N LEU A 321 20.98 -5.11 11.43
CA LEU A 321 21.80 -5.64 10.34
C LEU A 321 22.60 -4.54 9.62
N LEU A 322 22.38 -3.28 9.93
CA LEU A 322 23.09 -2.16 9.32
C LEU A 322 24.49 -1.99 9.91
N THR A 323 25.44 -1.55 9.07
CA THR A 323 26.77 -1.10 9.55
C THR A 323 26.65 0.18 10.37
N CYS A 324 27.67 0.50 11.17
CA CYS A 324 27.66 1.71 11.97
C CYS A 324 27.60 2.97 11.09
N GLU A 325 28.32 2.98 9.97
CA GLU A 325 28.27 4.09 9.01
C GLU A 325 26.87 4.27 8.44
N SER A 326 26.20 3.17 8.06
CA SER A 326 24.82 3.21 7.56
C SER A 326 23.83 3.72 8.60
N LYS A 327 24.11 3.54 9.89
CA LYS A 327 23.33 4.11 11.00
C LYS A 327 23.65 5.58 11.29
N GLY A 328 24.59 6.17 10.58
CA GLY A 328 25.02 7.55 10.77
C GLY A 328 26.05 7.74 11.88
N TYR A 329 26.91 6.72 12.11
CA TYR A 329 28.10 6.85 12.96
C TYR A 329 29.35 6.97 12.11
N GLU A 330 30.36 7.62 12.66
CA GLU A 330 31.70 7.68 12.12
C GLU A 330 32.70 7.14 13.13
N LYS A 331 33.78 6.53 12.66
CA LYS A 331 34.82 5.95 13.51
C LYS A 331 35.88 7.01 13.78
N SER A 332 36.11 7.32 15.06
CA SER A 332 37.14 8.25 15.51
C SER A 332 38.53 7.64 15.39
N ASN A 333 39.56 8.47 15.44
CA ASN A 333 40.97 8.02 15.34
C ASN A 333 41.38 7.06 16.47
N ASP A 334 40.72 7.08 17.61
CA ASP A 334 40.95 6.18 18.74
C ASP A 334 40.20 4.85 18.60
N GLY A 335 39.43 4.68 17.50
CA GLY A 335 38.64 3.49 17.21
C GLY A 335 37.23 3.48 17.79
N SER A 336 36.85 4.50 18.56
CA SER A 336 35.46 4.67 19.06
C SER A 336 34.50 5.12 17.96
N TRP A 337 33.22 4.84 18.15
CA TRP A 337 32.16 5.29 17.27
C TRP A 337 31.44 6.49 17.86
N ALA A 338 31.24 7.55 17.06
CA ALA A 338 30.49 8.75 17.41
C ALA A 338 29.42 9.04 16.37
N ARG A 339 28.36 9.76 16.73
CA ARG A 339 27.36 10.22 15.73
C ARG A 339 28.02 11.16 14.74
N HIS A 340 27.87 10.89 13.46
CA HIS A 340 28.32 11.76 12.38
C HIS A 340 27.58 13.09 12.41
N GLN A 341 28.35 14.18 12.43
CA GLN A 341 27.83 15.56 12.38
C GLN A 341 27.68 15.97 10.91
N VAL A 342 26.43 16.18 10.48
CA VAL A 342 26.14 16.69 9.14
C VAL A 342 26.12 18.21 9.19
N GLU A 343 26.89 18.84 8.31
CA GLU A 343 26.88 20.27 8.10
C GLU A 343 25.85 20.67 7.04
N VAL A 344 25.11 21.75 7.29
CA VAL A 344 24.16 22.33 6.34
C VAL A 344 24.24 23.87 6.42
N GLN A 345 24.36 24.52 5.27
CA GLN A 345 24.26 25.97 5.20
C GLN A 345 22.81 26.38 5.11
N ASP A 346 22.39 27.35 5.94
CA ASP A 346 21.05 27.91 5.91
C ASP A 346 20.95 29.16 5.01
N GLY A 347 19.72 29.68 4.88
CA GLY A 347 19.43 30.88 4.11
C GLY A 347 20.07 32.18 4.64
N SER A 348 20.59 32.19 5.88
CA SER A 348 21.35 33.31 6.45
C SER A 348 22.86 33.21 6.15
N GLY A 349 23.30 32.13 5.53
CA GLY A 349 24.72 31.84 5.29
C GLY A 349 25.42 31.15 6.46
N LYS A 350 24.71 30.86 7.57
CA LYS A 350 25.26 30.16 8.73
C LYS A 350 25.41 28.67 8.43
N ILE A 351 26.52 28.07 8.84
CA ILE A 351 26.72 26.64 8.84
C ILE A 351 26.17 26.08 10.15
N LEU A 352 25.19 25.20 10.05
CA LEU A 352 24.54 24.50 11.14
C LEU A 352 24.97 23.04 11.13
N GLN A 353 25.02 22.41 12.32
CA GLN A 353 25.37 21.00 12.47
C GLN A 353 24.24 20.24 13.14
N TYR A 354 24.01 19.01 12.73
CA TYR A 354 23.08 18.09 13.36
C TYR A 354 23.54 16.65 13.26
N ASN A 355 23.13 15.80 14.22
CA ASN A 355 23.49 14.39 14.20
C ASN A 355 22.76 13.64 13.09
N ALA A 356 23.51 12.91 12.25
CA ALA A 356 22.92 11.95 11.32
C ALA A 356 22.21 10.83 12.08
N ASP A 357 21.06 10.41 11.57
CA ASP A 357 20.32 9.27 12.11
C ASP A 357 19.39 8.71 11.04
N ILE A 358 19.26 7.38 11.01
CA ILE A 358 18.39 6.64 10.09
C ILE A 358 17.71 5.50 10.83
N LEU A 359 16.42 5.35 10.59
CA LEU A 359 15.66 4.22 11.09
C LEU A 359 14.84 3.59 9.96
N VAL A 360 15.13 2.36 9.61
CA VAL A 360 14.37 1.58 8.62
C VAL A 360 13.08 1.09 9.26
N VAL A 361 11.94 1.56 8.75
CA VAL A 361 10.62 1.25 9.28
C VAL A 361 9.88 0.18 8.47
N GLU A 362 10.29 -0.05 7.23
CA GLU A 362 9.66 -1.04 6.34
C GLU A 362 10.63 -1.49 5.26
N GLY A 363 10.77 -2.80 5.03
CA GLY A 363 11.28 -3.38 3.80
C GLY A 363 10.11 -3.56 2.83
N THR A 364 10.22 -3.01 1.62
CA THR A 364 9.12 -3.01 0.64
C THR A 364 9.34 -4.06 -0.44
N SER A 365 10.58 -4.29 -0.86
CA SER A 365 10.96 -5.28 -1.86
C SER A 365 12.37 -5.80 -1.60
N ILE A 366 12.63 -7.04 -2.02
CA ILE A 366 13.92 -7.70 -1.93
C ILE A 366 14.20 -8.45 -3.24
N ASN A 367 15.41 -8.29 -3.77
CA ASN A 367 15.82 -9.03 -4.97
C ASN A 367 16.63 -10.30 -4.63
N GLU A 368 17.08 -11.02 -5.67
CA GLU A 368 17.78 -12.30 -5.50
C GLU A 368 19.19 -12.17 -4.89
N ASP A 369 19.84 -11.02 -4.95
CA ASP A 369 21.11 -10.79 -4.26
C ASP A 369 20.94 -10.32 -2.79
N GLY A 370 19.69 -10.16 -2.34
CA GLY A 370 19.35 -9.72 -0.99
C GLY A 370 19.32 -8.20 -0.83
N THR A 371 19.43 -7.42 -1.91
CA THR A 371 19.25 -5.97 -1.85
C THR A 371 17.79 -5.65 -1.53
N ILE A 372 17.57 -4.83 -0.50
CA ILE A 372 16.25 -4.44 0.01
C ILE A 372 15.97 -3.00 -0.39
N VAL A 373 14.81 -2.76 -0.99
CA VAL A 373 14.23 -1.42 -1.11
C VAL A 373 13.23 -1.24 0.04
N GLY A 374 13.27 -0.09 0.70
CA GLY A 374 12.41 0.15 1.85
C GLY A 374 12.17 1.61 2.14
N THR A 375 11.50 1.86 3.26
CA THR A 375 11.27 3.19 3.82
C THR A 375 12.06 3.34 5.11
N ALA A 376 12.79 4.44 5.21
CA ALA A 376 13.46 4.84 6.44
C ALA A 376 13.06 6.26 6.84
N PHE A 377 13.06 6.53 8.14
CA PHE A 377 13.05 7.87 8.66
C PHE A 377 14.49 8.38 8.80
N ILE A 378 14.77 9.52 8.18
CA ILE A 378 16.07 10.18 8.22
C ILE A 378 15.93 11.50 8.96
N ARG A 379 16.82 11.76 9.92
CA ARG A 379 16.84 13.02 10.66
C ARG A 379 17.30 14.16 9.74
N LYS A 380 16.53 15.25 9.71
CA LYS A 380 16.81 16.45 8.92
C LYS A 380 16.43 17.70 9.73
N PRO A 381 17.09 18.86 9.48
CA PRO A 381 16.63 20.13 10.01
C PRO A 381 15.22 20.49 9.53
N SER A 382 14.41 21.04 10.42
CA SER A 382 13.07 21.54 10.14
C SER A 382 13.17 22.90 9.43
N TYR A 383 12.41 23.09 8.36
CA TYR A 383 12.34 24.38 7.68
C TYR A 383 11.51 25.39 8.48
N GLN A 384 11.87 26.68 8.38
CA GLN A 384 10.98 27.74 8.77
C GLN A 384 9.89 27.93 7.72
N PHE A 385 8.67 28.16 8.20
CA PHE A 385 7.51 28.47 7.34
C PHE A 385 6.98 29.87 7.67
N ASP A 386 6.55 30.57 6.63
CA ASP A 386 5.82 31.81 6.77
C ASP A 386 4.37 31.58 7.23
N LYS A 387 3.60 32.66 7.43
CA LYS A 387 2.18 32.60 7.82
C LYS A 387 1.27 31.91 6.80
N ASP A 388 1.71 31.82 5.56
CA ASP A 388 0.96 31.23 4.44
C ASP A 388 1.38 29.76 4.19
N GLY A 389 2.33 29.24 5.02
CA GLY A 389 2.82 27.86 4.95
C GLY A 389 3.92 27.62 3.91
N ASN A 390 4.52 28.67 3.35
CA ASN A 390 5.63 28.53 2.42
C ASN A 390 6.97 28.47 3.17
N ILE A 391 7.93 27.71 2.62
CA ILE A 391 9.30 27.69 3.16
C ILE A 391 9.93 29.08 3.03
N VAL A 392 10.48 29.59 4.11
CA VAL A 392 11.20 30.87 4.10
C VAL A 392 12.57 30.66 3.47
N ILE A 393 12.84 31.43 2.40
CA ILE A 393 14.11 31.42 1.67
C ILE A 393 14.92 32.63 2.05
N GLY A 394 16.20 32.45 2.38
CA GLY A 394 17.11 33.50 2.71
C GLY A 394 17.74 34.20 1.49
N GLU A 395 18.58 35.20 1.73
CA GLU A 395 19.19 36.03 0.69
C GLU A 395 20.12 35.24 -0.26
N ASN A 396 20.69 34.15 0.21
CA ASN A 396 21.54 33.24 -0.59
C ASN A 396 20.73 32.20 -1.42
N GLY A 397 19.39 32.25 -1.41
CA GLY A 397 18.52 31.35 -2.12
C GLY A 397 18.32 29.98 -1.44
N LEU A 398 18.89 29.77 -0.25
CA LEU A 398 18.70 28.55 0.55
C LEU A 398 17.57 28.72 1.58
N PRO A 399 16.96 27.62 2.03
CA PRO A 399 15.93 27.68 3.06
C PRO A 399 16.52 28.09 4.43
N LEU A 400 15.70 28.78 5.23
CA LEU A 400 15.98 28.98 6.65
C LEU A 400 15.47 27.77 7.44
N PHE A 401 16.20 27.41 8.52
CA PHE A 401 15.82 26.33 9.43
C PHE A 401 15.33 26.89 10.78
N GLU A 402 14.46 26.16 11.43
CA GLU A 402 14.08 26.43 12.81
C GLU A 402 15.28 26.19 13.73
N LEU A 403 15.54 27.13 14.64
CA LEU A 403 16.62 27.03 15.61
C LEU A 403 16.07 26.88 17.02
N SER A 404 16.72 26.06 17.82
CA SER A 404 16.51 25.97 19.26
C SER A 404 16.99 27.24 19.98
N GLY A 405 16.69 27.36 21.27
CA GLY A 405 17.20 28.47 22.11
C GLY A 405 18.72 28.50 22.22
N SER A 406 19.43 27.38 21.96
CA SER A 406 20.90 27.31 21.87
C SER A 406 21.45 27.68 20.49
N GLY A 407 20.60 27.92 19.50
CA GLY A 407 21.01 28.25 18.14
C GLY A 407 21.36 27.04 17.27
N GLU A 408 21.05 25.84 17.72
CA GLU A 408 21.17 24.58 16.98
C GLU A 408 19.91 24.34 16.15
N PRO A 409 20.00 23.64 14.98
CA PRO A 409 18.82 23.37 14.19
C PRO A 409 17.88 22.42 14.90
N VAL A 410 16.60 22.77 14.96
CA VAL A 410 15.53 21.83 15.34
C VAL A 410 15.45 20.78 14.25
N THR A 411 15.45 19.50 14.64
CA THR A 411 15.43 18.39 13.67
C THR A 411 14.12 17.60 13.75
N ALA A 412 13.70 17.07 12.61
CA ALA A 412 12.57 16.17 12.48
C ALA A 412 12.96 14.94 11.64
N TYR A 413 12.22 13.84 11.83
CA TYR A 413 12.35 12.66 11.01
C TYR A 413 11.46 12.78 9.78
N VAL A 414 12.05 12.63 8.59
CA VAL A 414 11.32 12.63 7.32
C VAL A 414 11.42 11.28 6.64
N PRO A 415 10.32 10.74 6.09
CA PRO A 415 10.38 9.47 5.38
C PRO A 415 11.14 9.60 4.06
N ARG A 416 11.99 8.62 3.77
CA ARG A 416 12.74 8.50 2.50
C ARG A 416 12.77 7.05 2.06
N MET A 417 12.76 6.86 0.73
CA MET A 417 13.08 5.57 0.15
C MET A 417 14.57 5.32 0.31
N VAL A 418 14.91 4.10 0.69
CA VAL A 418 16.30 3.64 0.88
C VAL A 418 16.52 2.35 0.11
N VAL A 419 17.79 2.17 -0.33
CA VAL A 419 18.28 0.92 -0.90
C VAL A 419 19.36 0.39 0.03
N LEU A 420 19.13 -0.79 0.58
CA LEU A 420 19.99 -1.44 1.57
C LEU A 420 20.62 -2.65 0.90
N LYS A 421 21.93 -2.74 0.95
CA LYS A 421 22.68 -3.92 0.49
C LYS A 421 23.05 -4.79 1.69
N PRO A 422 23.09 -6.12 1.52
CA PRO A 422 23.57 -7.00 2.56
C PRO A 422 24.97 -6.59 3.00
N ALA A 423 25.20 -6.47 4.31
CA ALA A 423 26.54 -6.32 4.87
C ALA A 423 27.29 -7.66 4.78
N THR A 424 28.62 -7.61 4.61
CA THR A 424 29.47 -8.78 4.78
C THR A 424 29.42 -9.24 6.24
N SER A 425 29.53 -10.54 6.48
CA SER A 425 29.43 -11.11 7.83
C SER A 425 30.41 -10.46 8.81
N GLY A 426 29.90 -10.00 9.97
CA GLY A 426 30.71 -9.37 11.04
C GLY A 426 30.71 -7.83 11.03
N GLU A 427 30.03 -7.16 10.07
CA GLU A 427 30.04 -5.70 9.94
C GLU A 427 28.81 -5.01 10.58
N ALA A 428 27.88 -5.76 11.17
CA ALA A 428 26.74 -5.19 11.86
C ALA A 428 27.19 -4.29 13.03
N CYS A 429 26.55 -3.13 13.15
CA CYS A 429 26.89 -2.15 14.18
C CYS A 429 26.55 -2.69 15.58
N THR A 430 27.54 -2.72 16.46
CA THR A 430 27.40 -3.14 17.86
C THR A 430 27.19 -1.96 18.82
N VAL A 431 27.17 -0.72 18.30
CA VAL A 431 26.90 0.47 19.12
C VAL A 431 25.43 0.45 19.52
N GLU A 432 25.16 0.33 20.82
CA GLU A 432 23.82 0.48 21.37
C GLU A 432 23.41 1.95 21.32
N ASP A 433 22.36 2.22 20.58
CA ASP A 433 21.79 3.55 20.50
C ASP A 433 20.82 3.76 21.67
N SER A 434 21.11 4.74 22.54
CA SER A 434 20.20 5.13 23.60
C SER A 434 18.86 5.69 23.08
N THR A 435 18.81 5.99 21.77
CA THR A 435 17.60 6.47 21.06
C THR A 435 16.78 5.34 20.43
N ASP A 436 17.24 4.09 20.44
CA ASP A 436 16.53 2.91 19.89
C ASP A 436 15.31 2.50 20.75
N THR A 437 14.87 3.37 21.65
CA THR A 437 13.70 3.19 22.51
C THR A 437 12.37 3.40 21.82
N GLY A 438 12.28 3.37 20.49
CA GLY A 438 10.99 3.35 19.76
C GLY A 438 10.06 4.55 19.96
N ASN A 439 10.49 5.57 20.68
CA ASN A 439 9.72 6.77 20.98
C ASN A 439 9.94 7.83 19.89
N PHE A 440 9.26 7.64 18.75
CA PHE A 440 9.10 8.72 17.78
C PHE A 440 8.01 9.68 18.26
N GLU A 441 8.39 10.75 18.91
CA GLU A 441 7.48 11.88 19.02
C GLU A 441 7.37 12.54 17.64
N ARG A 442 6.19 12.47 17.03
CA ARG A 442 5.84 13.33 15.91
C ARG A 442 5.77 14.77 16.45
N SER A 443 6.85 15.51 16.37
CA SER A 443 6.79 16.95 16.46
C SER A 443 6.13 17.47 15.18
N GLY A 444 4.87 17.89 15.25
CA GLY A 444 4.14 18.38 14.07
C GLY A 444 2.64 18.18 14.10
N ALA A 445 2.08 17.49 15.10
CA ALA A 445 0.69 17.66 15.44
C ALA A 445 0.59 18.95 16.23
N ALA A 446 0.00 20.00 15.64
CA ALA A 446 -0.47 21.16 16.41
C ALA A 446 -1.11 20.62 17.68
N THR A 447 -0.58 21.02 18.81
CA THR A 447 -0.99 20.52 20.11
C THR A 447 -2.51 20.60 20.19
N LEU A 448 -3.17 19.47 20.43
CA LEU A 448 -4.60 19.34 20.70
C LEU A 448 -5.07 20.24 21.88
N ALA A 449 -4.15 21.01 22.49
CA ALA A 449 -4.42 22.04 23.47
C ALA A 449 -5.47 23.09 23.01
N TRP A 450 -5.58 23.34 21.70
CA TRP A 450 -6.61 24.19 21.13
C TRP A 450 -8.02 23.60 21.19
N LEU A 451 -8.16 22.27 21.17
CA LEU A 451 -9.46 21.60 21.34
C LEU A 451 -10.00 21.70 22.77
N PHE A 452 -9.14 21.87 23.78
CA PHE A 452 -9.55 22.11 25.16
C PHE A 452 -9.83 23.58 25.44
N ALA A 453 -9.36 24.51 24.62
CA ALA A 453 -9.66 25.94 24.77
C ALA A 453 -11.06 26.32 24.26
N LEU A 454 -11.61 25.59 23.28
CA LEU A 454 -12.94 25.84 22.71
C LEU A 454 -14.09 25.68 23.72
N PRO A 455 -14.14 24.66 24.61
CA PRO A 455 -15.18 24.59 25.65
C PRO A 455 -15.09 25.73 26.66
N LEU A 456 -13.89 26.21 27.04
CA LEU A 456 -13.72 27.30 27.98
C LEU A 456 -14.20 28.64 27.44
N VAL A 457 -14.05 28.89 26.14
CA VAL A 457 -14.59 30.10 25.49
C VAL A 457 -16.12 30.00 25.34
N TRP A 458 -16.67 28.79 25.15
CA TRP A 458 -18.11 28.57 25.06
C TRP A 458 -18.81 28.71 26.43
N PHE A 459 -18.18 28.26 27.52
CA PHE A 459 -18.67 28.46 28.89
C PHE A 459 -18.66 29.90 29.30
N ARG A 460 -17.67 30.72 28.88
CA ARG A 460 -17.59 32.15 29.21
C ARG A 460 -18.69 32.99 28.54
N ARG A 461 -19.32 32.52 27.48
CA ARG A 461 -20.46 33.19 26.80
C ARG A 461 -21.83 32.88 27.39
N ARG A 462 -21.95 31.94 28.34
CA ARG A 462 -23.21 31.59 29.00
C ARG A 462 -23.38 32.19 30.40
N ILE A 463 -22.38 32.95 30.90
CA ILE A 463 -22.40 33.58 32.20
C ILE A 463 -22.41 35.13 32.04
N ARG A 464 -23.04 35.60 30.97
CA ARG A 464 -23.45 37.02 30.87
C ARG A 464 -24.89 37.10 30.42
#